data_06e1e4f3da005fe8e09760c97e629c55
#
_entry.id   06e1e4f3da005fe8e09760c97e629c55
#
_cell.length_a   1.000
_cell.length_b   1.000
_cell.length_c   1.000
_cell.angle_alpha   90.00
_cell.angle_beta   90.00
_cell.angle_gamma   90.00
#
_symmetry.space_group_name_H-M   'P 1'
#
loop_
_entity.id
_entity.type
_entity.pdbx_description
1 polymer ?
#
loop_
_entity_poly.entity_id
_entity_poly.type
_entity_poly.pdbx_seq_one_letter_code
_entity_poly.pdbx_strand_id
1 'polypeptide(L)'
;LHKAIRRQRQMCIRDRKNIFSHIDSLALLSKDGWPMGQIKSACKSDSVVYLLDEVNSIFSFDLQTGLVKNKIHSIGNAKNEYSSLDVICMKDGKVVALDMNSMSVLVFSGNLTFEKRYHLNFPCLDIAPVKGGYLAFNLNASEEKKSVVLLNDNFQEVSSYMDSSFGEEFMSSRKVFTQTNDGAYFMTPKLDDIYQWKGDSLKLAYHIEISDQEGQKNINRKTISFFKIKDNVISTFLSGDAVCFNFYKDGKSTAGLVKLENNLPFMPMFQSDDVLYSIAPVRFKQKNKVVNGYRKEAVLLKCW
;
A
#
# COMPACT_ATOMS: atom_id res chain seq x y z
N LEU A 1 23.66 -7.89 -11.21
CA LEU A 1 23.53 -6.78 -12.18
C LEU A 1 22.44 -5.86 -11.67
N HIS A 2 22.81 -4.68 -11.13
CA HIS A 2 21.87 -3.66 -10.71
C HIS A 2 21.20 -3.04 -11.94
N LYS A 3 19.88 -3.13 -12.05
CA LYS A 3 19.14 -2.43 -13.10
C LYS A 3 18.91 -0.99 -12.65
N ALA A 4 19.66 -0.03 -13.18
CA ALA A 4 19.37 1.38 -13.02
C ALA A 4 18.14 1.75 -13.88
N ILE A 5 17.09 2.26 -13.26
CA ILE A 5 15.91 2.75 -13.96
C ILE A 5 16.09 4.25 -14.19
N ARG A 6 16.60 4.64 -15.36
CA ARG A 6 16.68 6.05 -15.78
C ARG A 6 15.42 6.49 -16.47
N ARG A 7 14.94 7.66 -16.14
CA ARG A 7 13.73 8.26 -16.68
C ARG A 7 14.04 9.23 -17.82
N GLN A 8 13.34 9.10 -18.93
CA GLN A 8 13.27 10.10 -19.99
C GLN A 8 11.87 10.71 -20.07
N ARG A 9 11.82 12.04 -20.18
CA ARG A 9 10.73 12.96 -20.56
C ARG A 9 9.35 12.74 -19.88
N GLN A 10 8.86 13.84 -19.33
CA GLN A 10 7.49 14.00 -18.89
C GLN A 10 6.55 13.96 -20.11
N MET A 11 5.99 12.81 -20.43
CA MET A 11 4.90 12.68 -21.39
C MET A 11 3.59 12.52 -20.63
N CYS A 12 2.59 13.34 -20.96
CA CYS A 12 1.22 13.03 -20.58
C CYS A 12 0.83 11.71 -21.22
N ILE A 13 0.63 10.68 -20.42
CA ILE A 13 0.12 9.40 -20.92
C ILE A 13 -1.35 9.63 -21.27
N ARG A 14 -1.62 10.05 -22.51
CA ARG A 14 -2.98 10.17 -23.05
C ARG A 14 -3.55 8.82 -23.47
N ASP A 15 -2.69 7.84 -23.75
CA ASP A 15 -3.09 6.56 -24.34
C ASP A 15 -2.96 5.44 -23.30
N ARG A 16 -4.04 5.17 -22.59
CA ARG A 16 -4.15 4.23 -21.45
C ARG A 16 -3.99 2.78 -21.87
N LYS A 17 -4.34 2.46 -23.11
CA LYS A 17 -4.30 1.10 -23.67
C LYS A 17 -2.89 0.51 -23.76
N ASN A 18 -1.86 1.36 -23.66
CA ASN A 18 -0.46 0.92 -23.79
C ASN A 18 0.19 0.56 -22.46
N ILE A 19 -0.45 0.83 -21.31
CA ILE A 19 0.12 0.57 -19.99
C ILE A 19 -0.51 -0.67 -19.37
N PHE A 20 -1.83 -0.70 -19.36
CA PHE A 20 -2.62 -1.82 -18.89
C PHE A 20 -3.31 -2.49 -20.06
N SER A 21 -3.15 -3.80 -20.18
CA SER A 21 -3.84 -4.58 -21.22
C SER A 21 -5.34 -4.64 -20.95
N HIS A 22 -5.73 -4.52 -19.68
CA HIS A 22 -7.12 -4.57 -19.25
C HIS A 22 -7.36 -3.73 -17.98
N ILE A 23 -8.52 -3.08 -17.91
CA ILE A 23 -9.01 -2.37 -16.73
C ILE A 23 -10.44 -2.82 -16.48
N ASP A 24 -10.69 -3.34 -15.28
CA ASP A 24 -12.01 -3.73 -14.82
C ASP A 24 -12.40 -2.92 -13.57
N SER A 25 -13.68 -2.79 -13.31
CA SER A 25 -14.20 -2.03 -12.17
C SER A 25 -15.35 -2.75 -11.49
N LEU A 26 -15.36 -2.68 -10.16
CA LEU A 26 -16.43 -3.22 -9.31
C LEU A 26 -16.90 -2.12 -8.36
N ALA A 27 -18.19 -1.82 -8.38
CA ALA A 27 -18.79 -0.95 -7.36
C ALA A 27 -18.81 -1.68 -6.01
N LEU A 28 -18.26 -1.06 -4.98
CA LEU A 28 -18.28 -1.55 -3.61
C LEU A 28 -19.38 -0.80 -2.85
N LEU A 29 -20.43 -1.51 -2.47
CA LEU A 29 -21.65 -0.92 -1.89
C LEU A 29 -21.73 -1.24 -0.40
N SER A 30 -21.73 -0.19 0.42
CA SER A 30 -21.96 -0.29 1.87
C SER A 30 -23.44 -0.26 2.21
N LYS A 31 -23.79 -0.61 3.44
CA LYS A 31 -25.16 -0.57 3.97
C LYS A 31 -25.52 0.82 4.51
N ASP A 32 -26.81 1.08 4.65
CA ASP A 32 -27.29 2.23 5.41
C ASP A 32 -26.79 2.15 6.85
N GLY A 33 -26.35 3.30 7.39
CA GLY A 33 -25.75 3.37 8.71
C GLY A 33 -24.26 2.95 8.78
N TRP A 34 -23.66 2.52 7.66
CA TRP A 34 -22.24 2.15 7.56
C TRP A 34 -21.49 3.07 6.57
N PRO A 35 -21.39 4.37 6.84
CA PRO A 35 -20.62 5.25 5.96
C PRO A 35 -19.14 4.89 5.99
N MET A 36 -18.48 5.03 4.84
CA MET A 36 -17.04 4.89 4.69
C MET A 36 -16.38 6.25 4.71
N GLY A 37 -15.26 6.37 5.41
CA GLY A 37 -14.32 7.48 5.29
C GLY A 37 -13.36 7.31 4.11
N GLN A 38 -12.36 8.17 4.03
CA GLN A 38 -11.28 8.02 3.06
C GLN A 38 -10.51 6.73 3.32
N ILE A 39 -10.29 5.94 2.27
CA ILE A 39 -9.59 4.65 2.40
C ILE A 39 -8.09 4.90 2.48
N LYS A 40 -7.46 4.36 3.52
CA LYS A 40 -6.01 4.50 3.79
C LYS A 40 -5.21 3.23 3.60
N SER A 41 -5.84 2.06 3.73
CA SER A 41 -5.19 0.76 3.52
C SER A 41 -6.19 -0.26 2.99
N ALA A 42 -5.71 -1.21 2.21
CA ALA A 42 -6.53 -2.29 1.68
C ALA A 42 -5.71 -3.56 1.47
N CYS A 43 -6.39 -4.71 1.57
CA CYS A 43 -5.86 -6.02 1.21
C CYS A 43 -6.99 -6.92 0.71
N LYS A 44 -6.68 -8.10 0.17
CA LYS A 44 -7.70 -9.04 -0.30
C LYS A 44 -7.35 -10.49 0.03
N SER A 45 -8.38 -11.32 0.11
CA SER A 45 -8.32 -12.76 -0.11
C SER A 45 -8.80 -13.08 -1.54
N ASP A 46 -9.00 -14.36 -1.85
CA ASP A 46 -9.49 -14.77 -3.18
C ASP A 46 -10.87 -14.18 -3.50
N SER A 47 -11.76 -14.10 -2.52
CA SER A 47 -13.17 -13.70 -2.71
C SER A 47 -13.60 -12.43 -1.99
N VAL A 48 -12.73 -11.83 -1.17
CA VAL A 48 -13.08 -10.67 -0.32
C VAL A 48 -12.00 -9.61 -0.40
N VAL A 49 -12.39 -8.34 -0.57
CA VAL A 49 -11.53 -7.19 -0.38
C VAL A 49 -11.83 -6.53 0.97
N TYR A 50 -10.79 -6.16 1.68
CA TYR A 50 -10.84 -5.48 2.97
C TYR A 50 -10.35 -4.05 2.81
N LEU A 51 -11.10 -3.08 3.32
CA LEU A 51 -10.78 -1.66 3.26
C LEU A 51 -10.72 -1.10 4.68
N LEU A 52 -9.61 -0.45 5.02
CA LEU A 52 -9.46 0.33 6.23
C LEU A 52 -9.61 1.80 5.89
N ASP A 53 -10.54 2.49 6.55
CA ASP A 53 -10.76 3.91 6.36
C ASP A 53 -10.07 4.79 7.41
N GLU A 54 -10.08 6.11 7.18
CA GLU A 54 -9.45 7.11 8.06
C GLU A 54 -10.09 7.21 9.45
N VAL A 55 -11.34 6.78 9.59
CA VAL A 55 -12.04 6.73 10.89
C VAL A 55 -11.85 5.39 11.61
N ASN A 56 -10.89 4.59 11.15
CA ASN A 56 -10.50 3.31 11.74
C ASN A 56 -11.60 2.23 11.69
N SER A 57 -12.41 2.23 10.65
CA SER A 57 -13.30 1.11 10.34
C SER A 57 -12.66 0.17 9.34
N ILE A 58 -12.77 -1.14 9.54
CA ILE A 58 -12.45 -2.14 8.53
C ILE A 58 -13.76 -2.68 7.96
N PHE A 59 -13.89 -2.62 6.64
CA PHE A 59 -15.00 -3.20 5.89
C PHE A 59 -14.51 -4.41 5.11
N SER A 60 -15.35 -5.40 4.92
CA SER A 60 -15.15 -6.49 3.97
C SER A 60 -16.22 -6.48 2.90
N PHE A 61 -15.82 -6.59 1.64
CA PHE A 61 -16.71 -6.62 0.48
C PHE A 61 -16.49 -7.90 -0.31
N ASP A 62 -17.56 -8.49 -0.77
CA ASP A 62 -17.51 -9.62 -1.68
C ASP A 62 -17.00 -9.19 -3.06
N LEU A 63 -16.01 -9.87 -3.60
CA LEU A 63 -15.36 -9.51 -4.89
C LEU A 63 -16.19 -9.89 -6.12
N GLN A 64 -17.23 -10.71 -5.97
CA GLN A 64 -18.14 -11.06 -7.04
C GLN A 64 -19.30 -10.07 -7.16
N THR A 65 -19.88 -9.67 -6.03
CA THR A 65 -21.08 -8.84 -5.98
C THR A 65 -20.82 -7.38 -5.65
N GLY A 66 -19.67 -7.06 -5.06
CA GLY A 66 -19.34 -5.73 -4.53
C GLY A 66 -20.10 -5.37 -3.25
N LEU A 67 -20.90 -6.25 -2.70
CA LEU A 67 -21.70 -5.96 -1.50
C LEU A 67 -20.87 -6.10 -0.22
N VAL A 68 -21.10 -5.19 0.73
CA VAL A 68 -20.46 -5.26 2.05
C VAL A 68 -20.94 -6.51 2.80
N LYS A 69 -19.98 -7.27 3.35
CA LYS A 69 -20.23 -8.45 4.19
C LYS A 69 -20.22 -8.07 5.67
N ASN A 70 -19.12 -7.49 6.13
CA ASN A 70 -18.91 -7.14 7.54
C ASN A 70 -18.25 -5.77 7.67
N LYS A 71 -18.40 -5.19 8.87
CA LYS A 71 -17.72 -3.98 9.32
C LYS A 71 -17.32 -4.17 10.78
N ILE A 72 -16.11 -3.73 11.12
CA ILE A 72 -15.70 -3.50 12.50
C ILE A 72 -15.31 -2.04 12.69
N HIS A 73 -15.67 -1.50 13.85
CA HIS A 73 -15.24 -0.21 14.34
C HIS A 73 -15.27 -0.30 15.87
N SER A 74 -14.11 -0.53 16.49
CA SER A 74 -14.01 -0.87 17.91
C SER A 74 -12.88 -0.06 18.56
N ILE A 75 -13.14 1.23 18.74
CA ILE A 75 -12.19 2.16 19.33
C ILE A 75 -12.26 2.10 20.85
N GLY A 76 -11.11 1.92 21.50
CA GLY A 76 -11.01 1.86 22.94
C GLY A 76 -9.75 1.13 23.42
N ASN A 77 -9.77 0.69 24.70
CA ASN A 77 -8.63 0.08 25.39
C ASN A 77 -8.85 -1.38 25.79
N ALA A 78 -10.01 -1.97 25.47
CA ALA A 78 -10.25 -3.38 25.75
C ALA A 78 -9.41 -4.30 24.85
N LYS A 79 -9.33 -5.57 25.18
CA LYS A 79 -8.49 -6.55 24.46
C LYS A 79 -8.76 -6.61 22.96
N ASN A 80 -10.02 -6.44 22.55
CA ASN A 80 -10.50 -6.48 21.17
C ASN A 80 -10.72 -5.09 20.57
N GLU A 81 -10.36 -4.02 21.28
CA GLU A 81 -10.45 -2.64 20.81
C GLU A 81 -9.08 -2.14 20.36
N TYR A 82 -9.02 -1.05 19.64
CA TYR A 82 -7.79 -0.43 19.15
C TYR A 82 -7.88 1.10 19.26
N SER A 83 -6.74 1.76 19.34
CA SER A 83 -6.68 3.23 19.40
C SER A 83 -6.71 3.86 18.00
N SER A 84 -5.95 3.27 17.09
CA SER A 84 -5.89 3.69 15.68
C SER A 84 -5.35 2.52 14.85
N LEU A 85 -5.94 2.25 13.71
CA LEU A 85 -5.37 1.30 12.76
C LEU A 85 -4.69 2.04 11.62
N ASP A 86 -3.49 1.63 11.26
CA ASP A 86 -2.68 2.31 10.25
C ASP A 86 -2.58 1.51 8.95
N VAL A 87 -2.37 0.22 9.05
CA VAL A 87 -2.17 -0.70 7.94
C VAL A 87 -2.94 -1.99 8.20
N ILE A 88 -3.46 -2.58 7.13
CA ILE A 88 -3.98 -3.95 7.12
C ILE A 88 -3.29 -4.79 6.06
N CYS A 89 -3.05 -6.05 6.36
CA CYS A 89 -2.60 -7.05 5.40
C CYS A 89 -3.32 -8.38 5.60
N MET A 90 -3.20 -9.26 4.63
CA MET A 90 -3.81 -10.59 4.64
C MET A 90 -2.73 -11.66 4.71
N LYS A 91 -2.87 -12.63 5.62
CA LYS A 91 -2.04 -13.83 5.66
C LYS A 91 -2.87 -15.02 6.17
N ASP A 92 -2.79 -16.14 5.46
CA ASP A 92 -3.41 -17.41 5.87
C ASP A 92 -4.90 -17.29 6.23
N GLY A 93 -5.66 -16.52 5.42
CA GLY A 93 -7.09 -16.28 5.63
C GLY A 93 -7.44 -15.33 6.77
N LYS A 94 -6.44 -14.69 7.40
CA LYS A 94 -6.63 -13.74 8.51
C LYS A 94 -6.27 -12.33 8.10
N VAL A 95 -7.04 -11.37 8.61
CA VAL A 95 -6.74 -9.93 8.49
C VAL A 95 -5.87 -9.54 9.67
N VAL A 96 -4.70 -9.03 9.37
CA VAL A 96 -3.74 -8.50 10.35
C VAL A 96 -3.78 -7.00 10.27
N ALA A 97 -4.06 -6.34 11.39
CA ALA A 97 -4.17 -4.89 11.49
C ALA A 97 -3.14 -4.33 12.46
N LEU A 98 -2.42 -3.31 12.04
CA LEU A 98 -1.41 -2.63 12.82
C LEU A 98 -2.01 -1.40 13.52
N ASP A 99 -1.88 -1.33 14.84
CA ASP A 99 -2.14 -0.15 15.68
C ASP A 99 -0.79 0.39 16.17
N MET A 100 -0.28 1.38 15.46
CA MET A 100 1.03 1.98 15.76
C MET A 100 1.02 2.69 17.11
N ASN A 101 -0.08 3.36 17.47
CA ASN A 101 -0.17 4.12 18.70
C ASN A 101 -0.07 3.22 19.95
N SER A 102 -0.66 2.04 19.89
CA SER A 102 -0.58 1.06 21.00
C SER A 102 0.55 0.04 20.82
N MET A 103 1.39 0.21 19.79
CA MET A 103 2.43 -0.75 19.39
C MET A 103 1.90 -2.19 19.37
N SER A 104 0.74 -2.37 18.75
CA SER A 104 0.04 -3.65 18.75
C SER A 104 -0.33 -4.11 17.36
N VAL A 105 -0.40 -5.42 17.20
CA VAL A 105 -0.96 -6.09 16.05
C VAL A 105 -2.21 -6.82 16.48
N LEU A 106 -3.32 -6.56 15.80
CA LEU A 106 -4.58 -7.25 16.01
C LEU A 106 -4.82 -8.23 14.85
N VAL A 107 -5.22 -9.44 15.19
CA VAL A 107 -5.55 -10.49 14.24
C VAL A 107 -7.05 -10.73 14.27
N PHE A 108 -7.65 -10.71 13.08
CA PHE A 108 -9.05 -11.01 12.87
C PHE A 108 -9.19 -12.16 11.88
N SER A 109 -10.24 -12.95 12.03
CA SER A 109 -10.64 -13.93 11.01
C SER A 109 -11.02 -13.23 9.69
N GLY A 110 -11.15 -13.97 8.60
CA GLY A 110 -11.68 -13.46 7.34
C GLY A 110 -13.09 -12.83 7.43
N ASN A 111 -13.85 -13.15 8.47
CA ASN A 111 -15.15 -12.52 8.77
C ASN A 111 -15.04 -11.32 9.72
N LEU A 112 -13.84 -10.79 9.95
CA LEU A 112 -13.56 -9.68 10.85
C LEU A 112 -13.93 -9.95 12.32
N THR A 113 -13.95 -11.20 12.75
CA THR A 113 -14.05 -11.54 14.17
C THR A 113 -12.68 -11.45 14.81
N PHE A 114 -12.57 -10.73 15.94
CA PHE A 114 -11.32 -10.60 16.68
C PHE A 114 -10.84 -11.97 17.18
N GLU A 115 -9.57 -12.28 16.97
CA GLU A 115 -8.96 -13.52 17.46
C GLU A 115 -7.89 -13.24 18.52
N LYS A 116 -6.96 -12.32 18.25
CA LYS A 116 -5.82 -12.11 19.14
C LYS A 116 -5.20 -10.72 18.98
N ARG A 117 -4.57 -10.22 20.05
CA ARG A 117 -3.70 -9.06 20.06
C ARG A 117 -2.29 -9.47 20.47
N TYR A 118 -1.31 -8.91 19.79
CA TYR A 118 0.10 -9.03 20.13
C TYR A 118 0.69 -7.65 20.35
N HIS A 119 1.62 -7.52 21.29
CA HIS A 119 2.38 -6.29 21.51
C HIS A 119 3.73 -6.40 20.83
N LEU A 120 4.13 -5.30 20.17
CA LEU A 120 5.46 -5.11 19.62
C LEU A 120 6.31 -4.32 20.62
N ASN A 121 7.62 -4.56 20.62
CA ASN A 121 8.58 -3.83 21.45
C ASN A 121 9.18 -2.60 20.75
N PHE A 122 8.63 -2.22 19.62
CA PHE A 122 9.03 -1.05 18.82
C PHE A 122 7.82 -0.45 18.10
N PRO A 123 7.84 0.87 17.80
CA PRO A 123 6.82 1.50 16.95
C PRO A 123 6.98 1.02 15.52
N CYS A 124 5.98 0.30 15.03
CA CYS A 124 5.93 -0.27 13.69
C CYS A 124 5.09 0.63 12.77
N LEU A 125 5.65 1.03 11.63
CA LEU A 125 4.94 1.85 10.65
C LEU A 125 4.17 1.02 9.63
N ASP A 126 4.76 -0.08 9.16
CA ASP A 126 4.22 -0.93 8.12
C ASP A 126 4.61 -2.38 8.37
N ILE A 127 3.77 -3.30 7.88
CA ILE A 127 3.97 -4.73 8.04
C ILE A 127 3.57 -5.48 6.78
N ALA A 128 4.38 -6.45 6.37
CA ALA A 128 4.11 -7.27 5.20
C ALA A 128 4.27 -8.76 5.53
N PRO A 129 3.33 -9.61 5.13
CA PRO A 129 3.44 -11.05 5.31
C PRO A 129 4.58 -11.62 4.45
N VAL A 130 5.32 -12.56 5.03
CA VAL A 130 6.32 -13.37 4.33
C VAL A 130 6.18 -14.83 4.75
N LYS A 131 6.88 -15.74 4.08
CA LYS A 131 6.90 -17.13 4.49
C LYS A 131 7.50 -17.25 5.89
N GLY A 132 6.75 -17.84 6.83
CA GLY A 132 7.16 -18.05 8.21
C GLY A 132 7.04 -16.83 9.13
N GLY A 133 6.34 -15.76 8.71
CA GLY A 133 6.12 -14.60 9.58
C GLY A 133 5.80 -13.31 8.84
N TYR A 134 6.41 -12.22 9.30
CA TYR A 134 6.17 -10.87 8.79
C TYR A 134 7.45 -10.06 8.76
N LEU A 135 7.60 -9.21 7.76
CA LEU A 135 8.54 -8.08 7.80
C LEU A 135 7.82 -6.89 8.42
N ALA A 136 8.44 -6.26 9.39
CA ALA A 136 7.94 -5.07 10.07
C ALA A 136 8.94 -3.92 9.93
N PHE A 137 8.45 -2.69 9.78
CA PHE A 137 9.31 -1.52 9.70
C PHE A 137 9.34 -0.78 11.03
N ASN A 138 10.53 -0.74 11.65
CA ASN A 138 10.79 -0.09 12.93
C ASN A 138 11.09 1.40 12.71
N LEU A 139 10.24 2.28 13.25
CA LEU A 139 10.43 3.74 13.19
C LEU A 139 11.57 4.24 14.07
N ASN A 140 11.89 3.52 15.16
CA ASN A 140 12.96 3.87 16.09
C ASN A 140 14.27 3.15 15.74
N ALA A 141 14.56 3.01 14.45
CA ALA A 141 15.84 2.48 14.03
C ALA A 141 16.99 3.40 14.48
N SER A 142 18.06 2.80 14.96
CA SER A 142 19.27 3.45 15.43
C SER A 142 20.49 2.60 15.05
N GLU A 143 21.69 3.00 15.47
CA GLU A 143 22.88 2.16 15.29
C GLU A 143 22.72 0.77 15.93
N GLU A 144 21.97 0.69 17.02
CA GLU A 144 21.73 -0.57 17.75
C GLU A 144 20.46 -1.31 17.28
N LYS A 145 19.50 -0.60 16.68
CA LYS A 145 18.19 -1.15 16.29
C LYS A 145 17.97 -1.00 14.80
N LYS A 146 17.89 -2.12 14.12
CA LYS A 146 17.68 -2.20 12.68
C LYS A 146 16.30 -1.68 12.24
N SER A 147 16.21 -1.21 10.99
CA SER A 147 14.98 -0.65 10.42
C SER A 147 13.96 -1.70 10.01
N VAL A 148 14.42 -2.84 9.50
CA VAL A 148 13.53 -3.92 9.07
C VAL A 148 13.70 -5.10 10.02
N VAL A 149 12.59 -5.52 10.61
CA VAL A 149 12.53 -6.60 11.60
C VAL A 149 11.74 -7.77 11.01
N LEU A 150 12.30 -8.97 11.07
CA LEU A 150 11.59 -10.20 10.78
C LEU A 150 10.91 -10.69 12.05
N LEU A 151 9.61 -10.82 12.01
CA LEU A 151 8.76 -11.36 13.06
C LEU A 151 8.28 -12.76 12.66
N ASN A 152 8.17 -13.68 13.61
CA ASN A 152 7.50 -14.97 13.40
C ASN A 152 5.96 -14.79 13.36
N ASP A 153 5.20 -15.89 13.20
CA ASP A 153 3.73 -15.87 13.17
C ASP A 153 3.09 -15.50 14.53
N ASN A 154 3.86 -15.46 15.59
CA ASN A 154 3.45 -14.94 16.90
C ASN A 154 3.93 -13.49 17.16
N PHE A 155 4.40 -12.79 16.12
CA PHE A 155 4.92 -11.43 16.17
C PHE A 155 6.10 -11.23 17.12
N GLN A 156 6.87 -12.27 17.35
CA GLN A 156 8.14 -12.20 18.10
C GLN A 156 9.28 -11.96 17.11
N GLU A 157 10.22 -11.11 17.47
CA GLU A 157 11.40 -10.82 16.66
C GLU A 157 12.26 -12.08 16.49
N VAL A 158 12.63 -12.35 15.26
CA VAL A 158 13.53 -13.45 14.87
C VAL A 158 14.89 -12.91 14.46
N SER A 159 14.90 -11.85 13.67
CA SER A 159 16.10 -11.19 13.18
C SER A 159 15.78 -9.79 12.69
N SER A 160 16.81 -8.98 12.47
CA SER A 160 16.63 -7.61 12.00
C SER A 160 17.73 -7.24 11.01
N TYR A 161 17.41 -6.28 10.11
CA TYR A 161 18.20 -5.92 8.94
C TYR A 161 18.23 -4.40 8.76
N MET A 162 19.24 -3.91 8.06
CA MET A 162 19.45 -2.51 7.66
C MET A 162 19.78 -1.54 8.80
N ASP A 163 21.04 -1.11 8.83
CA ASP A 163 21.66 -0.24 9.84
C ASP A 163 21.39 1.25 9.63
N SER A 164 20.22 1.66 9.17
CA SER A 164 20.03 3.08 8.92
C SER A 164 18.90 3.66 9.76
N SER A 165 19.24 4.72 10.49
CA SER A 165 18.25 5.66 10.99
C SER A 165 17.73 6.51 9.81
N PHE A 166 16.45 6.49 9.61
CA PHE A 166 15.85 7.22 8.50
C PHE A 166 15.22 8.53 8.96
N GLY A 167 15.69 9.22 9.93
CA GLY A 167 15.32 10.56 10.35
C GLY A 167 13.90 11.06 10.02
N GLU A 168 13.65 12.33 10.28
CA GLU A 168 12.34 12.98 10.06
C GLU A 168 11.90 13.11 8.59
N GLU A 169 12.77 12.85 7.62
CA GLU A 169 12.45 12.90 6.18
C GLU A 169 11.43 11.82 5.74
N PHE A 170 10.99 11.02 6.67
CA PHE A 170 10.26 9.76 6.48
C PHE A 170 8.77 9.91 6.16
N MET A 171 8.17 11.06 6.33
CA MET A 171 6.72 11.22 6.44
C MET A 171 5.92 11.20 5.13
N SER A 172 6.52 10.91 3.98
CA SER A 172 5.80 10.97 2.69
C SER A 172 4.99 9.72 2.34
N SER A 173 5.31 8.56 2.90
CA SER A 173 4.55 7.33 2.69
C SER A 173 4.49 6.50 3.97
N ARG A 174 3.29 6.07 4.35
CA ARG A 174 3.09 5.13 5.46
C ARG A 174 3.30 3.67 5.04
N LYS A 175 3.47 3.41 3.75
CA LYS A 175 3.62 2.08 3.20
C LYS A 175 5.00 1.93 2.57
N VAL A 176 5.83 1.10 3.17
CA VAL A 176 7.20 0.83 2.73
C VAL A 176 7.37 -0.57 2.15
N PHE A 177 6.41 -1.45 2.39
CA PHE A 177 6.43 -2.80 1.82
C PHE A 177 5.43 -2.94 0.69
N THR A 178 5.83 -3.69 -0.34
CA THR A 178 4.95 -4.12 -1.42
C THR A 178 5.04 -5.63 -1.56
N GLN A 179 3.89 -6.28 -1.56
CA GLN A 179 3.75 -7.71 -1.85
C GLN A 179 3.59 -7.91 -3.35
N THR A 180 4.30 -8.89 -3.88
CA THR A 180 4.24 -9.30 -5.29
C THR A 180 4.26 -10.83 -5.36
N ASN A 181 4.05 -11.39 -6.56
CA ASN A 181 4.10 -12.85 -6.77
C ASN A 181 5.49 -13.46 -6.52
N ASP A 182 6.56 -12.67 -6.65
CA ASP A 182 7.93 -13.09 -6.43
C ASP A 182 8.48 -12.70 -5.06
N GLY A 183 7.62 -12.26 -4.14
CA GLY A 183 7.93 -11.99 -2.74
C GLY A 183 7.65 -10.57 -2.28
N ALA A 184 8.17 -10.23 -1.12
CA ALA A 184 8.04 -8.90 -0.53
C ALA A 184 9.20 -8.00 -0.97
N TYR A 185 8.87 -6.75 -1.26
CA TYR A 185 9.84 -5.69 -1.53
C TYR A 185 9.75 -4.63 -0.45
N PHE A 186 10.91 -4.14 -0.04
CA PHE A 186 11.07 -3.02 0.87
C PHE A 186 11.61 -1.81 0.09
N MET A 187 10.92 -0.71 0.18
CA MET A 187 11.32 0.57 -0.38
C MET A 187 11.91 1.43 0.73
N THR A 188 13.16 1.86 0.57
CA THR A 188 13.78 2.69 1.59
C THR A 188 13.08 4.03 1.73
N PRO A 189 13.11 4.64 2.90
CA PRO A 189 12.52 5.97 3.11
C PRO A 189 13.14 7.09 2.29
N LYS A 190 14.39 6.96 1.91
CA LYS A 190 15.04 7.85 0.93
C LYS A 190 14.54 7.60 -0.49
N LEU A 191 13.79 6.51 -0.67
CA LEU A 191 12.94 6.21 -1.81
C LEU A 191 13.68 6.03 -3.14
N ASP A 192 14.98 5.84 -3.08
CA ASP A 192 15.81 5.59 -4.26
C ASP A 192 16.09 4.09 -4.45
N ASP A 193 16.21 3.35 -3.34
CA ASP A 193 16.57 1.93 -3.34
C ASP A 193 15.39 1.04 -2.95
N ILE A 194 15.23 -0.05 -3.69
CA ILE A 194 14.21 -1.06 -3.46
C ILE A 194 14.88 -2.40 -3.26
N TYR A 195 14.65 -3.00 -2.11
CA TYR A 195 15.22 -4.28 -1.72
C TYR A 195 14.18 -5.38 -1.83
N GLN A 196 14.58 -6.53 -2.31
CA GLN A 196 13.74 -7.74 -2.32
C GLN A 196 14.11 -8.62 -1.13
N TRP A 197 13.09 -9.11 -0.42
CA TRP A 197 13.24 -10.14 0.58
C TRP A 197 13.51 -11.50 -0.06
N LYS A 198 14.57 -12.19 0.35
CA LYS A 198 15.00 -13.49 -0.17
C LYS A 198 14.84 -14.64 0.84
N GLY A 199 14.06 -14.45 1.89
CA GLY A 199 13.81 -15.45 2.92
C GLY A 199 14.71 -15.32 4.16
N ASP A 200 15.93 -14.83 3.96
CA ASP A 200 16.94 -14.65 5.02
C ASP A 200 17.67 -13.31 4.94
N SER A 201 17.48 -12.57 3.87
CA SER A 201 18.21 -11.34 3.59
C SER A 201 17.43 -10.38 2.71
N LEU A 202 17.75 -9.10 2.79
CA LEU A 202 17.30 -8.05 1.88
C LEU A 202 18.39 -7.81 0.82
N LYS A 203 18.06 -7.99 -0.46
CA LYS A 203 18.97 -7.73 -1.58
C LYS A 203 18.48 -6.58 -2.42
N LEU A 204 19.37 -5.63 -2.73
CA LEU A 204 19.06 -4.52 -3.62
C LEU A 204 18.58 -5.07 -4.98
N ALA A 205 17.35 -4.73 -5.34
CA ALA A 205 16.70 -5.17 -6.58
C ALA A 205 16.65 -4.06 -7.62
N TYR A 206 16.32 -2.85 -7.19
CA TYR A 206 16.18 -1.68 -8.06
C TYR A 206 16.73 -0.43 -7.38
N HIS A 207 17.26 0.47 -8.19
CA HIS A 207 17.54 1.85 -7.82
C HIS A 207 16.72 2.77 -8.72
N ILE A 208 15.90 3.65 -8.14
CA ILE A 208 15.07 4.60 -8.86
C ILE A 208 15.69 5.98 -8.81
N GLU A 209 16.18 6.44 -9.94
CA GLU A 209 16.67 7.81 -10.10
C GLU A 209 15.63 8.65 -10.84
N ILE A 210 15.20 9.76 -10.22
CA ILE A 210 14.29 10.72 -10.84
C ILE A 210 15.12 11.94 -11.27
N SER A 211 15.27 12.12 -12.57
CA SER A 211 15.94 13.28 -13.18
C SER A 211 14.93 14.23 -13.83
N ASP A 212 15.31 15.50 -13.97
CA ASP A 212 14.58 16.49 -14.76
C ASP A 212 14.81 16.31 -16.26
N GLN A 213 14.31 17.26 -17.07
CA GLN A 213 14.47 17.22 -18.53
C GLN A 213 15.91 17.41 -19.00
N GLU A 214 16.75 18.04 -18.18
CA GLU A 214 18.16 18.29 -18.45
C GLU A 214 19.06 17.16 -17.95
N GLY A 215 18.45 16.14 -17.30
CA GLY A 215 19.16 14.98 -16.75
C GLY A 215 19.75 15.24 -15.36
N GLN A 216 19.42 16.36 -14.71
CA GLN A 216 19.83 16.63 -13.34
C GLN A 216 18.94 15.88 -12.37
N LYS A 217 19.54 15.28 -11.33
CA LYS A 217 18.80 14.59 -10.27
C LYS A 217 17.85 15.56 -9.57
N ASN A 218 16.55 15.27 -9.59
CA ASN A 218 15.57 16.11 -8.93
C ASN A 218 15.33 15.64 -7.49
N ILE A 219 16.02 16.23 -6.55
CA ILE A 219 15.98 15.90 -5.11
C ILE A 219 14.62 16.18 -4.45
N ASN A 220 13.76 16.99 -5.10
CA ASN A 220 12.43 17.33 -4.57
C ASN A 220 11.34 16.35 -5.00
N ARG A 221 11.66 15.35 -5.83
CA ARG A 221 10.72 14.34 -6.28
C ARG A 221 10.95 13.06 -5.52
N LYS A 222 9.97 12.67 -4.69
CA LYS A 222 10.03 11.46 -3.89
C LYS A 222 9.10 10.40 -4.47
N THR A 223 9.60 9.17 -4.61
CA THR A 223 8.78 8.00 -4.91
C THR A 223 7.83 7.74 -3.73
N ILE A 224 6.56 7.49 -3.99
CA ILE A 224 5.54 7.25 -2.95
C ILE A 224 5.25 5.76 -2.81
N SER A 225 5.26 5.04 -3.93
CA SER A 225 4.95 3.61 -3.96
C SER A 225 5.69 2.89 -5.08
N PHE A 226 5.84 1.60 -4.89
CA PHE A 226 6.46 0.68 -5.83
C PHE A 226 5.55 -0.53 -6.03
N PHE A 227 5.43 -0.96 -7.28
CA PHE A 227 4.71 -2.17 -7.67
C PHE A 227 5.48 -2.90 -8.76
N LYS A 228 5.29 -4.21 -8.84
CA LYS A 228 5.91 -5.05 -9.86
C LYS A 228 4.89 -6.03 -10.42
N ILE A 229 4.58 -5.91 -11.71
CA ILE A 229 3.70 -6.83 -12.42
C ILE A 229 4.55 -7.54 -13.46
N LYS A 230 4.78 -8.84 -13.28
CA LYS A 230 5.71 -9.63 -14.10
C LYS A 230 7.09 -8.94 -14.13
N ASP A 231 7.58 -8.56 -15.30
CA ASP A 231 8.84 -7.84 -15.49
C ASP A 231 8.69 -6.31 -15.51
N ASN A 232 7.47 -5.80 -15.39
CA ASN A 232 7.20 -4.37 -15.40
C ASN A 232 7.30 -3.80 -13.99
N VAL A 233 8.05 -2.72 -13.83
CA VAL A 233 8.15 -1.96 -12.60
C VAL A 233 7.32 -0.68 -12.72
N ILE A 234 6.52 -0.44 -11.70
CA ILE A 234 5.66 0.74 -11.61
C ILE A 234 6.01 1.47 -10.33
N SER A 235 6.35 2.74 -10.42
CA SER A 235 6.53 3.61 -9.25
C SER A 235 5.65 4.83 -9.37
N THR A 236 5.14 5.31 -8.25
CA THR A 236 4.45 6.59 -8.17
C THR A 236 5.33 7.60 -7.47
N PHE A 237 5.21 8.87 -7.84
CA PHE A 237 5.96 9.96 -7.22
C PHE A 237 5.17 11.26 -7.29
N LEU A 238 5.48 12.20 -6.39
CA LEU A 238 4.91 13.54 -6.41
C LEU A 238 5.70 14.45 -7.36
N SER A 239 4.97 15.27 -8.10
CA SER A 239 5.50 16.37 -8.89
C SER A 239 4.59 17.60 -8.67
N GLY A 240 4.97 18.48 -7.75
CA GLY A 240 4.05 19.45 -7.16
C GLY A 240 2.90 18.72 -6.46
N ASP A 241 1.67 19.14 -6.69
CA ASP A 241 0.47 18.51 -6.13
C ASP A 241 -0.05 17.32 -6.95
N ALA A 242 0.66 16.91 -7.99
CA ALA A 242 0.24 15.84 -8.89
C ALA A 242 0.97 14.53 -8.57
N VAL A 243 0.19 13.43 -8.52
CA VAL A 243 0.74 12.06 -8.47
C VAL A 243 1.06 11.63 -9.90
N CYS A 244 2.34 11.39 -10.14
CA CYS A 244 2.87 10.90 -11.40
C CYS A 244 3.24 9.43 -11.30
N PHE A 245 3.20 8.74 -12.43
CA PHE A 245 3.57 7.35 -12.58
C PHE A 245 4.83 7.23 -13.42
N ASN A 246 5.67 6.31 -13.06
CA ASN A 246 6.77 5.86 -13.89
C ASN A 246 6.58 4.35 -14.15
N PHE A 247 6.61 3.99 -15.42
CA PHE A 247 6.52 2.62 -15.90
C PHE A 247 7.87 2.24 -16.52
N TYR A 248 8.46 1.15 -16.04
CA TYR A 248 9.66 0.58 -16.61
C TYR A 248 9.32 -0.79 -17.20
N LYS A 249 9.56 -0.92 -18.49
CA LYS A 249 9.34 -2.15 -19.27
C LYS A 249 10.42 -2.28 -20.33
N ASP A 250 10.99 -3.47 -20.52
CA ASP A 250 11.93 -3.81 -21.60
C ASP A 250 13.08 -2.79 -21.77
N GLY A 251 13.68 -2.36 -20.65
CA GLY A 251 14.78 -1.39 -20.67
C GLY A 251 14.35 0.07 -20.89
N LYS A 252 13.05 0.35 -21.06
CA LYS A 252 12.51 1.69 -21.30
C LYS A 252 11.71 2.18 -20.10
N SER A 253 11.86 3.47 -19.78
CA SER A 253 11.09 4.14 -18.76
C SER A 253 10.18 5.18 -19.37
N THR A 254 8.90 5.16 -19.00
CA THR A 254 7.90 6.15 -19.41
C THR A 254 7.23 6.71 -18.17
N ALA A 255 7.11 8.01 -18.09
CA ALA A 255 6.50 8.65 -16.95
C ALA A 255 5.47 9.69 -17.34
N GLY A 256 4.42 9.83 -16.53
CA GLY A 256 3.38 10.80 -16.76
C GLY A 256 2.25 10.73 -15.74
N LEU A 257 1.21 11.53 -15.98
CA LEU A 257 -0.03 11.50 -15.22
C LEU A 257 -0.93 10.40 -15.75
N VAL A 258 -1.47 9.58 -14.85
CA VAL A 258 -2.53 8.63 -15.19
C VAL A 258 -3.88 9.21 -14.74
N LYS A 259 -4.75 9.48 -15.72
CA LYS A 259 -6.15 9.84 -15.47
C LYS A 259 -7.03 8.73 -16.02
N LEU A 260 -7.96 8.25 -15.21
CA LEU A 260 -8.97 7.30 -15.67
C LEU A 260 -10.06 8.00 -16.50
N GLU A 261 -10.81 7.23 -17.26
CA GLU A 261 -12.09 7.70 -17.85
C GLU A 261 -12.93 8.29 -16.71
N ASN A 262 -13.65 9.32 -16.92
CA ASN A 262 -14.37 10.09 -15.91
C ASN A 262 -13.51 10.91 -14.93
N ASN A 263 -12.23 11.16 -15.23
CA ASN A 263 -11.31 11.93 -14.38
C ASN A 263 -11.16 11.39 -12.94
N LEU A 264 -11.41 10.11 -12.69
CA LEU A 264 -11.14 9.50 -11.41
C LEU A 264 -9.62 9.37 -11.20
N PRO A 265 -9.10 9.72 -10.03
CA PRO A 265 -7.70 9.51 -9.73
C PRO A 265 -7.42 8.01 -9.66
N PHE A 266 -6.41 7.56 -10.41
CA PHE A 266 -5.88 6.21 -10.27
C PHE A 266 -4.69 6.25 -9.31
N MET A 267 -4.86 5.64 -8.15
CA MET A 267 -3.81 5.48 -7.15
C MET A 267 -3.79 4.03 -6.68
N PRO A 268 -2.85 3.21 -7.17
CA PRO A 268 -2.72 1.84 -6.71
C PRO A 268 -2.48 1.81 -5.20
N MET A 269 -3.25 1.00 -4.50
CA MET A 269 -3.14 0.83 -3.06
C MET A 269 -2.42 -0.48 -2.70
N PHE A 270 -2.63 -1.52 -3.48
CA PHE A 270 -1.98 -2.81 -3.29
C PHE A 270 -1.94 -3.58 -4.60
N GLN A 271 -1.17 -4.64 -4.61
CA GLN A 271 -1.00 -5.59 -5.71
C GLN A 271 -1.34 -7.00 -5.21
N SER A 272 -1.94 -7.80 -6.06
CA SER A 272 -2.12 -9.24 -5.89
C SER A 272 -2.24 -9.90 -7.26
N ASP A 273 -1.60 -11.05 -7.46
CA ASP A 273 -1.71 -11.88 -8.67
C ASP A 273 -1.48 -11.12 -9.99
N ASP A 274 -0.41 -10.33 -10.07
CA ASP A 274 -0.10 -9.47 -11.22
C ASP A 274 -1.18 -8.42 -11.56
N VAL A 275 -2.05 -8.12 -10.61
CA VAL A 275 -3.10 -7.11 -10.73
C VAL A 275 -2.83 -5.97 -9.76
N LEU A 276 -2.90 -4.73 -10.23
CA LEU A 276 -2.93 -3.54 -9.39
C LEU A 276 -4.36 -3.21 -9.01
N TYR A 277 -4.54 -2.91 -7.73
CA TYR A 277 -5.83 -2.51 -7.18
C TYR A 277 -5.79 -1.07 -6.71
N SER A 278 -6.77 -0.30 -7.15
CA SER A 278 -7.00 1.07 -6.68
C SER A 278 -8.43 1.21 -6.17
N ILE A 279 -8.63 1.99 -5.12
CA ILE A 279 -9.95 2.31 -4.59
C ILE A 279 -10.24 3.78 -4.92
N ALA A 280 -11.18 4.00 -5.81
CA ALA A 280 -11.55 5.34 -6.24
C ALA A 280 -12.82 5.83 -5.51
N PRO A 281 -12.89 7.13 -5.15
CA PRO A 281 -14.11 7.74 -4.64
C PRO A 281 -15.16 7.87 -5.74
N VAL A 282 -16.42 7.95 -5.32
CA VAL A 282 -17.53 8.26 -6.22
C VAL A 282 -17.94 9.72 -6.14
N ARG A 283 -18.62 10.22 -7.17
CA ARG A 283 -19.21 11.56 -7.18
C ARG A 283 -20.62 11.53 -6.60
N PHE A 284 -20.88 12.41 -5.64
CA PHE A 284 -22.22 12.60 -5.09
C PHE A 284 -22.51 14.05 -4.80
N LYS A 285 -23.80 14.38 -4.68
CA LYS A 285 -24.23 15.75 -4.31
C LYS A 285 -24.27 15.91 -2.79
N GLN A 286 -23.60 16.94 -2.29
CA GLN A 286 -23.65 17.35 -0.90
C GLN A 286 -23.93 18.87 -0.83
N LYS A 287 -25.03 19.29 -0.22
CA LYS A 287 -25.44 20.72 -0.12
C LYS A 287 -25.29 21.45 -1.46
N ASN A 288 -25.89 20.93 -2.53
CA ASN A 288 -25.86 21.46 -3.89
C ASN A 288 -24.47 21.50 -4.58
N LYS A 289 -23.42 20.95 -3.99
CA LYS A 289 -22.12 20.79 -4.62
C LYS A 289 -21.87 19.32 -4.98
N VAL A 290 -21.22 19.11 -6.12
CA VAL A 290 -20.73 17.76 -6.49
C VAL A 290 -19.38 17.58 -5.83
N VAL A 291 -19.25 16.55 -5.00
CA VAL A 291 -18.01 16.18 -4.31
C VAL A 291 -17.61 14.74 -4.63
N ASN A 292 -16.33 14.46 -4.53
CA ASN A 292 -15.81 13.10 -4.56
C ASN A 292 -15.68 12.58 -3.13
N GLY A 293 -16.07 11.34 -2.89
CA GLY A 293 -15.94 10.73 -1.56
C GLY A 293 -16.36 9.26 -1.56
N TYR A 294 -16.31 8.65 -0.38
CA TYR A 294 -16.53 7.20 -0.20
C TYR A 294 -17.83 6.85 0.53
N ARG A 295 -18.63 7.79 0.90
CA ARG A 295 -19.75 7.72 1.83
C ARG A 295 -20.47 6.35 1.92
N LYS A 296 -21.10 5.88 0.84
CA LYS A 296 -21.80 4.58 0.76
C LYS A 296 -21.26 3.69 -0.35
N GLU A 297 -20.41 4.24 -1.19
CA GLU A 297 -19.94 3.59 -2.40
C GLU A 297 -18.47 3.95 -2.64
N ALA A 298 -17.72 2.99 -3.12
CA ALA A 298 -16.39 3.14 -3.69
C ALA A 298 -16.30 2.35 -4.98
N VAL A 299 -15.29 2.61 -5.79
CA VAL A 299 -15.01 1.82 -7.00
C VAL A 299 -13.68 1.13 -6.84
N LEU A 300 -13.69 -0.21 -6.82
CA LEU A 300 -12.50 -1.02 -6.92
C LEU A 300 -12.11 -1.12 -8.40
N LEU A 301 -10.92 -0.64 -8.70
CA LEU A 301 -10.32 -0.73 -10.03
C LEU A 301 -9.25 -1.82 -10.02
N LYS A 302 -9.27 -2.66 -11.04
CA LYS A 302 -8.32 -3.74 -11.27
C LYS A 302 -7.63 -3.48 -12.60
N CYS A 303 -6.29 -3.42 -12.58
CA CYS A 303 -5.48 -3.11 -13.76
C CYS A 303 -4.37 -4.14 -13.93
N TRP A 304 -4.21 -4.75 -15.13
CA TRP A 304 -3.19 -5.73 -15.46
C TRP A 304 -2.72 -5.71 -16.92
#